data_6c2f7d2759adc6e81739dcc777b58a62
#
_entry.id   6c2f7d2759adc6e81739dcc777b58a62
#
_cell.length_a   1.000
_cell.length_b   1.000
_cell.length_c   1.000
_cell.angle_alpha   90.00
_cell.angle_beta   90.00
_cell.angle_gamma   90.00
#
_symmetry.space_group_name_H-M   'P 1'
#
loop_
_entity.id
_entity.type
_entity.pdbx_description
1 polymer ?
#
loop_
_entity_poly.entity_id
_entity_poly.type
_entity_poly.pdbx_seq_one_letter_code
_entity_poly.pdbx_strand_id
1 'polypeptide(L)'
;RAEIVHAHDWQGGLVMPLLGDAPVGKIFTIHNAAYQGCFPADKFELTGLPKSFFDWRQLEFHGGVSFLKGGIVFADLVTTVSPRYARELLTEEYGCGLEGVFQSGGGTLTGVLNGVDYTEWNTTDNPHLAAAYSADSPDGKSLNKLALQREFGLPELDDVPLLGNISRFTDQKGIDILLGALEALLG
;
A
#
# COMPACT_ATOMS: atom_id res chain seq x y z
N ARG A 1 3.21 -19.02 -23.44
CA ARG A 1 1.83 -18.67 -23.05
C ARG A 1 1.84 -18.39 -21.55
N ALA A 2 1.27 -17.25 -21.10
CA ALA A 2 1.14 -16.99 -19.67
C ALA A 2 0.17 -17.99 -19.03
N GLU A 3 0.52 -18.48 -17.86
CA GLU A 3 -0.34 -19.36 -17.05
C GLU A 3 -1.03 -18.57 -15.93
N ILE A 4 -0.39 -17.48 -15.49
CA ILE A 4 -0.91 -16.59 -14.44
C ILE A 4 -0.81 -15.16 -14.94
N VAL A 5 -1.85 -14.36 -14.66
CA VAL A 5 -1.85 -12.91 -14.80
C VAL A 5 -2.03 -12.29 -13.42
N HIS A 6 -1.07 -11.47 -13.02
CA HIS A 6 -1.04 -10.80 -11.73
C HIS A 6 -1.14 -9.29 -11.93
N ALA A 7 -2.17 -8.67 -11.40
CA ALA A 7 -2.38 -7.22 -11.46
C ALA A 7 -2.47 -6.61 -10.07
N HIS A 8 -2.20 -5.31 -9.98
CA HIS A 8 -2.04 -4.59 -8.74
C HIS A 8 -2.88 -3.33 -8.70
N ASP A 9 -3.53 -3.09 -7.57
CA ASP A 9 -4.32 -1.90 -7.25
C ASP A 9 -5.36 -1.52 -8.33
N TRP A 10 -6.05 -0.43 -8.13
CA TRP A 10 -7.12 0.01 -9.03
C TRP A 10 -6.65 0.23 -10.48
N GLN A 11 -5.37 0.61 -10.68
CA GLN A 11 -4.80 0.82 -12.01
C GLN A 11 -4.81 -0.47 -12.85
N GLY A 12 -4.61 -1.62 -12.20
CA GLY A 12 -4.69 -2.94 -12.81
C GLY A 12 -6.07 -3.60 -12.70
N GLY A 13 -7.04 -2.97 -12.04
CA GLY A 13 -8.31 -3.58 -11.69
C GLY A 13 -9.15 -4.05 -12.88
N LEU A 14 -9.11 -3.33 -14.01
CA LEU A 14 -9.83 -3.74 -15.23
C LEU A 14 -9.18 -4.93 -15.96
N VAL A 15 -7.95 -5.28 -15.66
CA VAL A 15 -7.29 -6.46 -16.28
C VAL A 15 -8.10 -7.73 -16.00
N MET A 16 -8.61 -7.87 -14.77
CA MET A 16 -9.33 -9.07 -14.35
C MET A 16 -10.62 -9.31 -15.14
N PRO A 17 -11.57 -8.36 -15.22
CA PRO A 17 -12.77 -8.54 -16.02
C PRO A 17 -12.49 -8.61 -17.53
N LEU A 18 -11.46 -7.92 -18.05
CA LEU A 18 -11.10 -7.96 -19.47
C LEU A 18 -10.53 -9.30 -19.90
N LEU A 19 -9.91 -10.06 -18.99
CA LEU A 19 -9.45 -11.44 -19.27
C LEU A 19 -10.62 -12.40 -19.52
N GLY A 20 -11.83 -12.10 -19.01
CA GLY A 20 -12.99 -12.96 -19.19
C GLY A 20 -12.70 -14.41 -18.82
N ASP A 21 -13.05 -15.35 -19.72
CA ASP A 21 -12.84 -16.80 -19.55
C ASP A 21 -11.47 -17.28 -20.06
N ALA A 22 -10.47 -16.39 -20.16
CA ALA A 22 -9.12 -16.80 -20.56
C ALA A 22 -8.60 -17.87 -19.58
N PRO A 23 -7.99 -18.97 -20.11
CA PRO A 23 -7.52 -20.08 -19.28
C PRO A 23 -6.17 -19.72 -18.60
N VAL A 24 -6.21 -18.75 -17.71
CA VAL A 24 -5.08 -18.24 -16.90
C VAL A 24 -5.55 -18.06 -15.45
N GLY A 25 -4.68 -18.32 -14.49
CA GLY A 25 -4.92 -17.94 -13.10
C GLY A 25 -4.86 -16.43 -12.94
N LYS A 26 -5.82 -15.85 -12.23
CA LYS A 26 -5.97 -14.40 -12.03
C LYS A 26 -5.65 -14.04 -10.58
N ILE A 27 -4.53 -13.35 -10.37
CA ILE A 27 -4.14 -12.86 -9.04
C ILE A 27 -4.26 -11.33 -9.02
N PHE A 28 -4.88 -10.81 -7.97
CA PHE A 28 -5.05 -9.38 -7.78
C PHE A 28 -4.53 -8.97 -6.41
N THR A 29 -3.53 -8.07 -6.37
CA THR A 29 -2.94 -7.57 -5.13
C THR A 29 -3.38 -6.15 -4.84
N ILE A 30 -3.84 -5.92 -3.61
CA ILE A 30 -4.24 -4.62 -3.09
C ILE A 30 -3.16 -4.12 -2.14
N HIS A 31 -2.48 -3.03 -2.50
CA HIS A 31 -1.50 -2.38 -1.65
C HIS A 31 -2.14 -1.34 -0.74
N ASN A 32 -3.19 -0.63 -1.24
CA ASN A 32 -3.92 0.36 -0.45
C ASN A 32 -5.37 0.49 -0.93
N ALA A 33 -6.32 -0.03 -0.17
CA ALA A 33 -7.75 -0.02 -0.49
C ALA A 33 -8.40 1.38 -0.45
N ALA A 34 -7.74 2.39 0.10
CA ALA A 34 -8.24 3.76 0.07
C ALA A 34 -8.25 4.35 -1.35
N TYR A 35 -7.45 3.80 -2.26
CA TYR A 35 -7.40 4.20 -3.67
C TYR A 35 -8.17 3.21 -4.51
N GLN A 36 -9.41 3.56 -4.87
CA GLN A 36 -10.36 2.62 -5.46
C GLN A 36 -10.53 2.76 -6.98
N GLY A 37 -10.03 3.85 -7.57
CA GLY A 37 -10.26 4.12 -8.98
C GLY A 37 -11.75 4.22 -9.29
N CYS A 38 -12.47 5.05 -8.54
CA CYS A 38 -13.88 5.31 -8.72
C CYS A 38 -14.09 6.39 -9.77
N PHE A 39 -14.97 6.14 -10.73
CA PHE A 39 -15.31 7.05 -11.81
C PHE A 39 -16.83 7.16 -11.97
N PRO A 40 -17.37 8.29 -12.48
CA PRO A 40 -18.79 8.43 -12.79
C PRO A 40 -19.30 7.36 -13.76
N ALA A 41 -20.57 7.00 -13.65
CA ALA A 41 -21.19 5.94 -14.45
C ALA A 41 -21.08 6.18 -15.99
N ASP A 42 -21.09 7.44 -16.43
CA ASP A 42 -20.94 7.80 -17.83
C ASP A 42 -19.55 7.42 -18.40
N LYS A 43 -18.56 7.19 -17.55
CA LYS A 43 -17.21 6.73 -17.95
C LYS A 43 -17.13 5.22 -18.13
N PHE A 44 -18.16 4.47 -17.73
CA PHE A 44 -18.15 3.00 -17.85
C PHE A 44 -17.92 2.54 -19.31
N GLU A 45 -18.53 3.23 -20.28
CA GLU A 45 -18.41 2.86 -21.69
C GLU A 45 -16.95 2.91 -22.21
N LEU A 46 -16.09 3.71 -21.57
CA LEU A 46 -14.66 3.79 -21.93
C LEU A 46 -13.89 2.52 -21.56
N THR A 47 -14.44 1.67 -20.69
CA THR A 47 -13.80 0.38 -20.33
C THR A 47 -13.85 -0.63 -21.48
N GLY A 48 -14.75 -0.46 -22.45
CA GLY A 48 -15.02 -1.43 -23.52
C GLY A 48 -15.73 -2.70 -23.05
N LEU A 49 -16.09 -2.79 -21.78
CA LEU A 49 -16.82 -3.95 -21.23
C LEU A 49 -18.31 -3.89 -21.60
N PRO A 50 -18.98 -5.06 -21.74
CA PRO A 50 -20.43 -5.13 -21.92
C PRO A 50 -21.19 -4.41 -20.79
N LYS A 51 -22.33 -3.78 -21.10
CA LYS A 51 -23.15 -3.08 -20.09
C LYS A 51 -23.60 -3.96 -18.91
N SER A 52 -23.68 -5.26 -19.10
CA SER A 52 -23.98 -6.23 -18.02
C SER A 52 -22.94 -6.23 -16.89
N PHE A 53 -21.73 -5.72 -17.15
CA PHE A 53 -20.70 -5.57 -16.11
C PHE A 53 -20.94 -4.35 -15.21
N PHE A 54 -21.77 -3.41 -15.60
CA PHE A 54 -22.23 -2.33 -14.74
C PHE A 54 -23.40 -2.82 -13.86
N ASP A 55 -23.07 -3.69 -12.93
CA ASP A 55 -23.97 -4.33 -11.96
C ASP A 55 -23.33 -4.23 -10.58
N TRP A 56 -24.15 -4.09 -9.54
CA TRP A 56 -23.70 -3.94 -8.16
C TRP A 56 -22.87 -5.13 -7.65
N ARG A 57 -23.04 -6.30 -8.24
CA ARG A 57 -22.22 -7.51 -7.96
C ARG A 57 -20.88 -7.50 -8.67
N GLN A 58 -20.65 -6.58 -9.59
CA GLN A 58 -19.46 -6.54 -10.46
C GLN A 58 -18.72 -5.21 -10.31
N LEU A 59 -18.81 -4.30 -11.29
CA LEU A 59 -18.03 -3.06 -11.31
C LEU A 59 -18.77 -1.85 -10.76
N GLU A 60 -20.13 -1.86 -10.75
CA GLU A 60 -20.89 -0.74 -10.20
C GLU A 60 -20.62 -0.61 -8.70
N PHE A 61 -20.39 0.61 -8.24
CA PHE A 61 -20.13 0.93 -6.84
C PHE A 61 -20.65 2.33 -6.52
N HIS A 62 -21.67 2.40 -5.67
CA HIS A 62 -22.34 3.64 -5.24
C HIS A 62 -22.73 4.57 -6.41
N GLY A 63 -23.30 4.02 -7.47
CA GLY A 63 -23.76 4.76 -8.66
C GLY A 63 -22.65 5.11 -9.65
N GLY A 64 -21.41 4.72 -9.37
CA GLY A 64 -20.24 4.87 -10.25
C GLY A 64 -19.65 3.53 -10.64
N VAL A 65 -18.45 3.52 -11.16
CA VAL A 65 -17.66 2.34 -11.47
C VAL A 65 -16.40 2.33 -10.63
N SER A 66 -16.10 1.21 -9.96
CA SER A 66 -14.85 1.02 -9.20
C SER A 66 -13.97 -0.03 -9.87
N PHE A 67 -12.78 0.39 -10.28
CA PHE A 67 -11.80 -0.51 -10.89
C PHE A 67 -11.21 -1.48 -9.87
N LEU A 68 -11.00 -1.01 -8.63
CA LEU A 68 -10.54 -1.88 -7.55
C LEU A 68 -11.54 -3.01 -7.28
N LYS A 69 -12.83 -2.67 -7.20
CA LYS A 69 -13.90 -3.68 -7.05
C LYS A 69 -13.90 -4.67 -8.21
N GLY A 70 -13.72 -4.19 -9.44
CA GLY A 70 -13.57 -5.07 -10.61
C GLY A 70 -12.42 -6.05 -10.45
N GLY A 71 -11.25 -5.58 -9.97
CA GLY A 71 -10.10 -6.44 -9.67
C GLY A 71 -10.43 -7.52 -8.63
N ILE A 72 -11.10 -7.15 -7.55
CA ILE A 72 -11.48 -8.06 -6.46
C ILE A 72 -12.46 -9.14 -6.93
N VAL A 73 -13.51 -8.72 -7.63
CA VAL A 73 -14.64 -9.62 -7.99
C VAL A 73 -14.24 -10.65 -9.06
N PHE A 74 -13.35 -10.26 -9.98
CA PHE A 74 -12.99 -11.10 -11.13
C PHE A 74 -11.66 -11.85 -10.98
N ALA A 75 -10.97 -11.71 -9.84
CA ALA A 75 -9.77 -12.49 -9.54
C ALA A 75 -10.10 -13.86 -8.94
N ASP A 76 -9.26 -14.86 -9.22
CA ASP A 76 -9.32 -16.17 -8.57
C ASP A 76 -8.70 -16.11 -7.16
N LEU A 77 -7.70 -15.24 -6.97
CA LEU A 77 -7.03 -15.01 -5.69
C LEU A 77 -6.81 -13.51 -5.49
N VAL A 78 -7.29 -13.01 -4.36
CA VAL A 78 -7.04 -11.63 -3.91
C VAL A 78 -6.00 -11.64 -2.81
N THR A 79 -4.96 -10.83 -2.95
CA THR A 79 -3.92 -10.68 -1.94
C THR A 79 -3.79 -9.23 -1.48
N THR A 80 -3.22 -9.04 -0.30
CA THR A 80 -2.80 -7.74 0.21
C THR A 80 -1.45 -7.86 0.91
N VAL A 81 -0.88 -6.72 1.31
CA VAL A 81 0.53 -6.63 1.74
C VAL A 81 0.79 -6.95 3.22
N SER A 82 -0.22 -7.45 3.94
CA SER A 82 -0.04 -7.86 5.34
C SER A 82 -1.13 -8.85 5.78
N PRO A 83 -0.79 -9.90 6.53
CA PRO A 83 -1.80 -10.79 7.15
C PRO A 83 -2.74 -10.06 8.12
N ARG A 84 -2.25 -9.00 8.78
CA ARG A 84 -3.08 -8.14 9.62
C ARG A 84 -4.02 -7.30 8.77
N TYR A 85 -3.51 -6.65 7.74
CA TYR A 85 -4.30 -5.81 6.84
C TYR A 85 -5.38 -6.62 6.11
N ALA A 86 -5.11 -7.89 5.75
CA ALA A 86 -6.13 -8.78 5.20
C ALA A 86 -7.34 -8.95 6.13
N ARG A 87 -7.12 -9.01 7.45
CA ARG A 87 -8.20 -9.07 8.44
C ARG A 87 -8.89 -7.72 8.65
N GLU A 88 -8.13 -6.64 8.65
CA GLU A 88 -8.63 -5.27 8.79
C GLU A 88 -9.56 -4.90 7.63
N LEU A 89 -9.21 -5.23 6.38
CA LEU A 89 -10.05 -4.99 5.20
C LEU A 89 -11.44 -5.65 5.26
N LEU A 90 -11.63 -6.67 6.08
CA LEU A 90 -12.92 -7.30 6.30
C LEU A 90 -13.83 -6.53 7.27
N THR A 91 -13.35 -5.44 7.85
CA THR A 91 -14.07 -4.64 8.84
C THR A 91 -14.53 -3.30 8.24
N GLU A 92 -15.62 -2.74 8.76
CA GLU A 92 -16.15 -1.44 8.35
C GLU A 92 -15.11 -0.32 8.59
N GLU A 93 -14.32 -0.41 9.66
CA GLU A 93 -13.32 0.60 10.02
C GLU A 93 -12.21 0.74 8.98
N TYR A 94 -11.78 -0.37 8.36
CA TYR A 94 -10.62 -0.38 7.44
C TYR A 94 -10.94 -0.83 6.02
N GLY A 95 -12.15 -1.35 5.77
CA GLY A 95 -12.57 -1.88 4.48
C GLY A 95 -12.81 -0.80 3.41
N CYS A 96 -12.81 0.48 3.81
CA CYS A 96 -13.04 1.61 2.90
C CYS A 96 -14.36 1.51 2.10
N GLY A 97 -15.40 0.89 2.69
CA GLY A 97 -16.69 0.60 2.06
C GLY A 97 -16.69 -0.62 1.13
N LEU A 98 -15.57 -1.34 1.03
CA LEU A 98 -15.44 -2.59 0.26
C LEU A 98 -15.48 -3.85 1.14
N GLU A 99 -15.68 -3.73 2.45
CA GLU A 99 -15.68 -4.86 3.38
C GLU A 99 -16.69 -5.94 2.97
N GLY A 100 -17.89 -5.56 2.51
CA GLY A 100 -18.89 -6.48 1.98
C GLY A 100 -18.43 -7.17 0.68
N VAL A 101 -17.66 -6.48 -0.16
CA VAL A 101 -17.09 -7.06 -1.38
C VAL A 101 -16.02 -8.10 -1.02
N PHE A 102 -15.14 -7.78 -0.06
CA PHE A 102 -14.13 -8.72 0.43
C PHE A 102 -14.73 -9.95 1.10
N GLN A 103 -15.82 -9.78 1.85
CA GLN A 103 -16.50 -10.88 2.53
C GLN A 103 -17.29 -11.78 1.56
N SER A 104 -17.84 -11.21 0.48
CA SER A 104 -18.69 -11.93 -0.50
C SER A 104 -17.93 -12.39 -1.73
N GLY A 105 -16.74 -11.85 -1.97
CA GLY A 105 -15.88 -12.18 -3.11
C GLY A 105 -15.45 -13.65 -3.08
N GLY A 106 -15.49 -14.32 -4.23
CA GLY A 106 -15.22 -15.76 -4.36
C GLY A 106 -13.79 -16.21 -4.07
N GLY A 107 -12.87 -15.28 -3.77
CA GLY A 107 -11.46 -15.58 -3.48
C GLY A 107 -11.10 -15.34 -2.02
N THR A 108 -10.23 -16.18 -1.45
CA THR A 108 -9.69 -15.96 -0.10
C THR A 108 -8.77 -14.74 -0.14
N LEU A 109 -9.08 -13.71 0.66
CA LEU A 109 -8.18 -12.58 0.85
C LEU A 109 -6.99 -13.01 1.71
N THR A 110 -5.79 -13.01 1.11
CA THR A 110 -4.57 -13.49 1.75
C THR A 110 -3.55 -12.35 1.90
N GLY A 111 -2.98 -12.20 3.09
CA GLY A 111 -1.92 -11.24 3.34
C GLY A 111 -0.53 -11.82 3.07
N VAL A 112 0.26 -11.15 2.22
CA VAL A 112 1.66 -11.48 1.92
C VAL A 112 2.52 -10.27 2.23
N LEU A 113 3.48 -10.41 3.14
CA LEU A 113 4.38 -9.30 3.50
C LEU A 113 5.30 -8.94 2.34
N ASN A 114 5.53 -7.64 2.15
CA ASN A 114 6.55 -7.18 1.22
C ASN A 114 7.94 -7.67 1.65
N GLY A 115 8.77 -7.96 0.67
CA GLY A 115 10.19 -8.20 0.88
C GLY A 115 10.98 -6.92 1.13
N VAL A 116 12.22 -7.08 1.57
CA VAL A 116 13.21 -6.02 1.72
C VAL A 116 14.43 -6.39 0.88
N ASP A 117 14.91 -5.47 0.07
CA ASP A 117 16.16 -5.65 -0.64
C ASP A 117 17.33 -5.33 0.30
N TYR A 118 17.93 -6.38 0.85
CA TYR A 118 19.07 -6.25 1.75
C TYR A 118 20.38 -5.84 1.05
N THR A 119 20.42 -5.76 -0.27
CA THR A 119 21.57 -5.18 -0.97
C THR A 119 21.56 -3.65 -0.87
N GLU A 120 20.37 -3.06 -0.81
CA GLU A 120 20.16 -1.61 -0.67
C GLU A 120 19.97 -1.20 0.79
N TRP A 121 19.14 -1.93 1.55
CA TRP A 121 18.75 -1.61 2.94
C TRP A 121 19.62 -2.30 3.99
N ASN A 122 20.88 -2.56 3.66
CA ASN A 122 21.88 -3.12 4.55
C ASN A 122 22.49 -2.03 5.44
N THR A 123 22.72 -2.31 6.71
CA THR A 123 23.32 -1.38 7.66
C THR A 123 24.78 -1.71 7.99
N THR A 124 25.28 -2.85 7.53
CA THR A 124 26.67 -3.30 7.76
C THR A 124 27.60 -3.03 6.57
N ASP A 125 27.05 -2.89 5.36
CA ASP A 125 27.80 -2.59 4.14
C ASP A 125 26.97 -1.67 3.23
N ASN A 126 26.78 -0.43 3.67
CA ASN A 126 25.97 0.56 2.95
C ASN A 126 26.80 1.84 2.73
N PRO A 127 27.07 2.23 1.47
CA PRO A 127 27.91 3.39 1.15
C PRO A 127 27.29 4.73 1.56
N HIS A 128 25.99 4.77 1.88
CA HIS A 128 25.28 5.97 2.31
C HIS A 128 25.34 6.20 3.83
N LEU A 129 25.90 5.25 4.58
CA LEU A 129 26.08 5.39 6.02
C LEU A 129 27.50 5.85 6.37
N ALA A 130 27.62 6.80 7.30
CA ALA A 130 28.90 7.25 7.82
C ALA A 130 29.63 6.16 8.61
N ALA A 131 28.87 5.27 9.26
CA ALA A 131 29.39 4.12 9.97
C ALA A 131 28.43 2.93 9.91
N ALA A 132 28.95 1.73 9.77
CA ALA A 132 28.21 0.49 9.85
C ALA A 132 27.67 0.27 11.27
N TYR A 133 26.51 -0.38 11.36
CA TYR A 133 25.92 -0.83 12.62
C TYR A 133 25.03 -2.07 12.43
N SER A 134 24.78 -2.76 13.53
CA SER A 134 23.82 -3.88 13.56
C SER A 134 23.06 -3.89 14.89
N ALA A 135 22.12 -4.81 15.04
CA ALA A 135 21.44 -5.01 16.33
C ALA A 135 22.40 -5.43 17.45
N ASP A 136 23.45 -6.20 17.12
CA ASP A 136 24.46 -6.67 18.07
C ASP A 136 25.57 -5.65 18.30
N SER A 137 25.75 -4.65 17.41
CA SER A 137 26.76 -3.60 17.48
C SER A 137 26.16 -2.26 17.05
N PRO A 138 25.39 -1.58 17.92
CA PRO A 138 24.65 -0.37 17.56
C PRO A 138 25.47 0.92 17.58
N ASP A 139 26.73 0.89 18.00
CA ASP A 139 27.59 2.08 18.26
C ASP A 139 27.70 3.00 17.04
N GLY A 140 27.71 2.42 15.82
CA GLY A 140 27.73 3.19 14.58
C GLY A 140 26.54 4.14 14.40
N LYS A 141 25.41 3.94 15.12
CA LYS A 141 24.24 4.83 15.03
C LYS A 141 24.54 6.24 15.53
N SER A 142 25.36 6.40 16.57
CA SER A 142 25.76 7.71 17.07
C SER A 142 26.57 8.49 16.02
N LEU A 143 27.47 7.81 15.31
CA LEU A 143 28.25 8.43 14.23
C LEU A 143 27.38 8.83 13.05
N ASN A 144 26.39 8.00 12.69
CA ASN A 144 25.41 8.32 11.65
C ASN A 144 24.52 9.51 12.06
N LYS A 145 24.11 9.60 13.33
CA LYS A 145 23.35 10.75 13.85
C LYS A 145 24.15 12.04 13.70
N LEU A 146 25.41 12.07 14.13
CA LEU A 146 26.27 13.25 14.01
C LEU A 146 26.50 13.64 12.55
N ALA A 147 26.72 12.65 11.68
CA ALA A 147 26.87 12.90 10.24
C ALA A 147 25.62 13.54 9.64
N LEU A 148 24.44 13.04 10.02
CA LEU A 148 23.16 13.59 9.58
C LEU A 148 22.92 15.01 10.12
N GLN A 149 23.21 15.26 11.40
CA GLN A 149 23.12 16.60 11.98
C GLN A 149 24.02 17.60 11.22
N ARG A 150 25.24 17.19 10.88
CA ARG A 150 26.18 18.01 10.10
C ARG A 150 25.66 18.29 8.69
N GLU A 151 25.13 17.29 8.01
CA GLU A 151 24.58 17.42 6.66
C GLU A 151 23.41 18.42 6.61
N PHE A 152 22.57 18.41 7.65
CA PHE A 152 21.43 19.33 7.77
C PHE A 152 21.76 20.66 8.46
N GLY A 153 23.04 20.92 8.79
CA GLY A 153 23.45 22.16 9.48
C GLY A 153 22.89 22.30 10.90
N LEU A 154 22.55 21.19 11.54
CA LEU A 154 22.08 21.16 12.92
C LEU A 154 23.26 21.08 13.90
N PRO A 155 23.12 21.54 15.17
CA PRO A 155 24.12 21.31 16.19
C PRO A 155 24.43 19.82 16.38
N GLU A 156 25.71 19.46 16.39
CA GLU A 156 26.15 18.09 16.63
C GLU A 156 26.10 17.79 18.15
N LEU A 157 24.99 17.26 18.62
CA LEU A 157 24.71 16.97 20.03
C LEU A 157 24.40 15.48 20.22
N ASP A 158 25.23 14.79 20.98
CA ASP A 158 25.11 13.34 21.19
C ASP A 158 23.91 12.98 22.05
N ASP A 159 23.62 13.78 23.08
CA ASP A 159 22.61 13.55 24.10
C ASP A 159 21.23 14.05 23.74
N VAL A 160 21.09 14.82 22.65
CA VAL A 160 19.81 15.35 22.19
C VAL A 160 19.21 14.42 21.13
N PRO A 161 17.98 13.91 21.29
CA PRO A 161 17.32 13.09 20.28
C PRO A 161 17.18 13.83 18.93
N LEU A 162 17.46 13.14 17.83
CA LEU A 162 17.20 13.62 16.48
C LEU A 162 15.93 12.97 15.95
N LEU A 163 14.92 13.79 15.65
CA LEU A 163 13.68 13.36 15.06
C LEU A 163 13.69 13.63 13.55
N GLY A 164 13.36 12.64 12.75
CA GLY A 164 13.26 12.76 11.30
C GLY A 164 11.94 12.19 10.79
N ASN A 165 11.33 12.88 9.82
CA ASN A 165 10.17 12.39 9.09
C ASN A 165 10.42 12.54 7.59
N ILE A 166 10.37 11.43 6.86
CA ILE A 166 10.47 11.39 5.40
C ILE A 166 9.25 10.64 4.89
N SER A 167 8.24 11.37 4.43
CA SER A 167 7.01 10.78 3.90
C SER A 167 6.28 11.73 2.95
N ARG A 168 5.26 11.21 2.26
CA ARG A 168 4.30 12.08 1.58
C ARG A 168 3.45 12.81 2.61
N PHE A 169 3.10 14.07 2.32
CA PHE A 169 2.17 14.84 3.16
C PHE A 169 0.73 14.41 2.86
N THR A 170 0.29 13.35 3.53
CA THR A 170 -1.08 12.81 3.44
C THR A 170 -1.54 12.44 4.85
N ASP A 171 -2.86 12.44 5.09
CA ASP A 171 -3.47 12.10 6.39
C ASP A 171 -3.01 10.74 6.90
N GLN A 172 -2.84 9.74 6.01
CA GLN A 172 -2.34 8.41 6.36
C GLN A 172 -0.94 8.41 6.98
N LYS A 173 -0.16 9.50 6.87
CA LYS A 173 1.18 9.63 7.45
C LYS A 173 1.21 10.32 8.79
N GLY A 174 0.05 10.81 9.27
CA GLY A 174 -0.08 11.39 10.60
C GLY A 174 0.72 12.67 10.81
N ILE A 175 0.93 13.47 9.76
CA ILE A 175 1.67 14.74 9.87
C ILE A 175 0.93 15.71 10.78
N ASP A 176 -0.39 15.72 10.75
CA ASP A 176 -1.26 16.51 11.64
C ASP A 176 -1.05 16.11 13.10
N ILE A 177 -0.95 14.80 13.39
CA ILE A 177 -0.66 14.26 14.72
C ILE A 177 0.74 14.69 15.17
N LEU A 178 1.74 14.58 14.28
CA LEU A 178 3.10 15.00 14.58
C LEU A 178 3.16 16.50 14.91
N LEU A 179 2.53 17.34 14.08
CA LEU A 179 2.49 18.79 14.28
C LEU A 179 1.80 19.16 15.59
N GLY A 180 0.71 18.47 15.94
CA GLY A 180 0.01 18.66 17.20
C GLY A 180 0.84 18.28 18.45
N ALA A 181 1.81 17.37 18.29
CA ALA A 181 2.68 16.91 19.36
C ALA A 181 3.99 17.73 19.49
N LEU A 182 4.37 18.52 18.47
CA LEU A 182 5.69 19.15 18.39
C LEU A 182 5.99 20.07 19.58
N GLU A 183 5.02 20.87 20.02
CA GLU A 183 5.22 21.79 21.14
C GLU A 183 5.58 21.03 22.44
N ALA A 184 4.92 19.91 22.70
CA ALA A 184 5.22 19.05 23.84
C ALA A 184 6.53 18.26 23.70
N LEU A 185 6.97 18.00 22.47
CA LEU A 185 8.21 17.27 22.19
C LEU A 185 9.45 18.17 22.24
N LEU A 186 9.31 19.45 21.89
CA LEU A 186 10.41 20.41 21.81
C LEU A 186 10.55 21.30 23.05
N GLY A 187 9.54 21.30 23.92
CA GLY A 187 9.33 21.99 25.16
C GLY A 187 10.12 22.34 26.05
#